data_9665910a805e77f23e4713d0efb82434
#
_entry.id   9665910a805e77f23e4713d0efb82434
#
_cell.length_a   1.000
_cell.length_b   1.000
_cell.length_c   1.000
_cell.angle_alpha   90.00
_cell.angle_beta   90.00
_cell.angle_gamma   90.00
#
_symmetry.space_group_name_H-M   'P 1'
#
loop_
_entity.id
_entity.type
_entity.pdbx_description
1 polymer ?
#
loop_
_entity_poly.entity_id
_entity_poly.type
_entity_poly.pdbx_seq_one_letter_code
_entity_poly.pdbx_strand_id
1 'polypeptide(L)'
;VLMWAYPREYRNAKDAAQVRGSQYNFSIIKYGSPIFWVTRGYCVMENVEMPIVGSEDKEPNDTYIEQLVMDAEAAVKVTTDMGVGDPERIGVGGHSYGAFMTGNLLTHTKLFKAGIARSGAYNRTLTPFGFQAETRTFWESPEVYNAMSPFMYANQLSGALLLVHGELDNNTGTFPIQSERFYQALKGHKATVRYVVLPLESHSYSAKENILHLLYEEDAWLEQYVKNAGKQTSIKRF
;
A
#
# COMPACT_ATOMS: atom_id res chain seq x y z
N VAL A 1 -3.03 -14.79 3.05
CA VAL A 1 -2.68 -14.20 1.73
C VAL A 1 -1.95 -12.89 1.95
N LEU A 2 -0.97 -12.58 1.10
CA LEU A 2 -0.40 -11.25 0.97
C LEU A 2 -0.66 -10.74 -0.46
N MET A 3 -1.42 -9.66 -0.57
CA MET A 3 -1.64 -8.95 -1.83
C MET A 3 -0.61 -7.83 -1.96
N TRP A 4 0.09 -7.78 -3.10
CA TRP A 4 1.05 -6.73 -3.40
C TRP A 4 0.69 -6.06 -4.71
N ALA A 5 0.39 -4.76 -4.66
CA ALA A 5 -0.20 -4.06 -5.79
C ALA A 5 0.37 -2.65 -5.97
N TYR A 6 0.15 -2.13 -7.14
CA TYR A 6 0.49 -0.77 -7.53
C TYR A 6 -0.58 -0.22 -8.47
N PRO A 7 -1.42 0.73 -8.05
CA PRO A 7 -2.48 1.30 -8.88
C PRO A 7 -1.92 2.02 -10.11
N ARG A 8 -2.71 2.06 -11.17
CA ARG A 8 -2.40 2.80 -12.38
C ARG A 8 -3.63 3.52 -12.88
N GLU A 9 -3.48 4.80 -13.15
CA GLU A 9 -4.51 5.61 -13.76
C GLU A 9 -4.46 5.52 -15.28
N TYR A 10 -5.64 5.44 -15.89
CA TYR A 10 -5.83 5.39 -17.33
C TYR A 10 -6.92 6.38 -17.72
N ARG A 11 -6.72 7.11 -18.82
CA ARG A 11 -7.70 8.08 -19.31
C ARG A 11 -9.01 7.44 -19.76
N ASN A 12 -8.94 6.20 -20.24
CA ASN A 12 -10.10 5.46 -20.74
C ASN A 12 -9.86 3.94 -20.66
N ALA A 13 -10.92 3.17 -20.84
CA ALA A 13 -10.90 1.71 -20.77
C ALA A 13 -10.03 1.05 -21.86
N LYS A 14 -9.85 1.68 -23.03
CA LYS A 14 -9.00 1.12 -24.11
C LYS A 14 -7.53 1.15 -23.68
N ASP A 15 -7.10 2.20 -23.00
CA ASP A 15 -5.74 2.30 -22.49
C ASP A 15 -5.48 1.30 -21.35
N ALA A 16 -6.47 1.08 -20.49
CA ALA A 16 -6.41 0.10 -19.42
C ALA A 16 -6.37 -1.34 -19.95
N ALA A 17 -7.08 -1.63 -21.04
CA ALA A 17 -7.15 -2.97 -21.63
C ALA A 17 -5.91 -3.37 -22.45
N GLN A 18 -4.92 -2.48 -22.60
CA GLN A 18 -3.71 -2.79 -23.36
C GLN A 18 -2.81 -3.77 -22.58
N VAL A 19 -2.50 -4.90 -23.20
CA VAL A 19 -1.51 -5.84 -22.66
C VAL A 19 -0.13 -5.18 -22.72
N ARG A 20 0.48 -5.02 -21.57
CA ARG A 20 1.82 -4.42 -21.42
C ARG A 20 2.81 -5.49 -20.96
N GLY A 21 3.92 -5.59 -21.66
CA GLY A 21 4.99 -6.52 -21.35
C GLY A 21 4.86 -7.87 -22.07
N SER A 22 5.79 -8.74 -21.80
CA SER A 22 5.88 -10.08 -22.37
C SER A 22 5.64 -11.13 -21.30
N GLN A 23 4.81 -12.13 -21.59
CA GLN A 23 4.61 -13.30 -20.72
C GLN A 23 5.88 -14.18 -20.63
N TYR A 24 6.87 -13.94 -21.46
CA TYR A 24 8.13 -14.68 -21.49
C TYR A 24 9.27 -13.97 -20.75
N ASN A 25 8.98 -12.95 -19.95
CA ASN A 25 10.01 -12.30 -19.14
C ASN A 25 10.44 -13.20 -17.99
N PHE A 26 11.75 -13.27 -17.76
CA PHE A 26 12.28 -13.87 -16.54
C PHE A 26 12.01 -12.95 -15.35
N SER A 27 11.37 -13.50 -14.31
CA SER A 27 11.23 -12.80 -13.04
C SER A 27 12.52 -12.88 -12.24
N ILE A 28 13.09 -11.74 -11.90
CA ILE A 28 14.21 -11.65 -10.96
C ILE A 28 13.64 -11.33 -9.59
N ILE A 29 13.80 -12.22 -8.64
CA ILE A 29 13.38 -11.99 -7.26
C ILE A 29 14.36 -11.00 -6.63
N LYS A 30 13.92 -9.76 -6.46
CA LYS A 30 14.66 -8.71 -5.75
C LYS A 30 14.31 -8.76 -4.26
N TYR A 31 15.16 -8.16 -3.42
CA TYR A 31 14.92 -8.08 -1.97
C TYR A 31 13.55 -7.49 -1.58
N GLY A 32 12.99 -6.63 -2.42
CA GLY A 32 11.67 -6.04 -2.21
C GLY A 32 10.50 -6.88 -2.73
N SER A 33 10.77 -8.04 -3.37
CA SER A 33 9.70 -8.88 -3.92
C SER A 33 8.89 -9.55 -2.82
N PRO A 34 7.54 -9.48 -2.88
CA PRO A 34 6.67 -10.18 -1.95
C PRO A 34 6.74 -11.71 -2.09
N ILE A 35 7.34 -12.23 -3.17
CA ILE A 35 7.51 -13.67 -3.41
C ILE A 35 8.29 -14.36 -2.28
N PHE A 36 9.17 -13.65 -1.57
CA PHE A 36 9.86 -14.21 -0.41
C PHE A 36 8.91 -14.80 0.64
N TRP A 37 7.72 -14.25 0.78
CA TRP A 37 6.75 -14.70 1.78
C TRP A 37 6.10 -16.04 1.44
N VAL A 38 6.25 -16.55 0.21
CA VAL A 38 5.86 -17.92 -0.15
C VAL A 38 6.64 -18.93 0.69
N THR A 39 7.93 -18.69 0.94
CA THR A 39 8.78 -19.56 1.80
C THR A 39 8.37 -19.54 3.27
N ARG A 40 7.57 -18.54 3.68
CA ARG A 40 7.01 -18.38 5.02
C ARG A 40 5.57 -18.90 5.15
N GLY A 41 5.06 -19.55 4.09
CA GLY A 41 3.74 -20.19 4.06
C GLY A 41 2.60 -19.21 3.73
N TYR A 42 2.88 -18.10 3.03
CA TYR A 42 1.85 -17.22 2.50
C TYR A 42 1.53 -17.57 1.05
N CYS A 43 0.27 -17.49 0.69
CA CYS A 43 -0.12 -17.29 -0.70
C CYS A 43 0.14 -15.82 -1.05
N VAL A 44 0.84 -15.56 -2.15
CA VAL A 44 1.20 -14.20 -2.58
C VAL A 44 0.52 -13.88 -3.90
N MET A 45 -0.23 -12.78 -3.91
CA MET A 45 -0.73 -12.15 -5.12
C MET A 45 0.25 -11.03 -5.50
N GLU A 46 1.11 -11.30 -6.46
CA GLU A 46 2.10 -10.32 -6.93
C GLU A 46 1.58 -9.56 -8.15
N ASN A 47 1.92 -8.27 -8.23
CA ASN A 47 1.57 -7.39 -9.35
C ASN A 47 0.05 -7.35 -9.62
N VAL A 48 -0.76 -7.34 -8.57
CA VAL A 48 -2.20 -7.16 -8.73
C VAL A 48 -2.46 -5.82 -9.39
N GLU A 49 -3.11 -5.86 -10.54
CA GLU A 49 -3.50 -4.65 -11.24
C GLU A 49 -4.69 -3.99 -10.52
N MET A 50 -4.56 -2.69 -10.32
CA MET A 50 -5.57 -1.82 -9.72
C MET A 50 -5.83 -0.67 -10.70
N PRO A 51 -6.58 -0.89 -11.79
CA PRO A 51 -6.80 0.12 -12.81
C PRO A 51 -7.79 1.17 -12.34
N ILE A 52 -7.37 2.41 -12.33
CA ILE A 52 -8.21 3.57 -12.07
C ILE A 52 -8.50 4.22 -13.43
N VAL A 53 -9.73 4.15 -13.88
CA VAL A 53 -10.09 4.47 -15.27
C VAL A 53 -10.96 5.71 -15.32
N GLY A 54 -10.55 6.69 -16.10
CA GLY A 54 -11.34 7.88 -16.41
C GLY A 54 -12.39 7.62 -17.49
N SER A 55 -13.20 8.61 -17.76
CA SER A 55 -14.20 8.64 -18.81
C SER A 55 -14.09 9.92 -19.62
N GLU A 56 -15.00 10.13 -20.58
CA GLU A 56 -15.05 11.37 -21.36
C GLU A 56 -15.27 12.61 -20.47
N ASP A 57 -16.02 12.45 -19.38
CA ASP A 57 -16.43 13.56 -18.50
C ASP A 57 -15.72 13.57 -17.13
N LYS A 58 -14.88 12.57 -16.83
CA LYS A 58 -14.23 12.42 -15.52
C LYS A 58 -12.77 12.02 -15.65
N GLU A 59 -11.92 12.74 -14.93
CA GLU A 59 -10.55 12.31 -14.74
C GLU A 59 -10.50 11.03 -13.87
N PRO A 60 -9.49 10.16 -14.03
CA PRO A 60 -9.41 8.91 -13.28
C PRO A 60 -9.54 9.12 -11.77
N ASN A 61 -8.89 10.15 -11.24
CA ASN A 61 -8.83 10.41 -9.80
C ASN A 61 -10.13 10.97 -9.21
N ASP A 62 -11.11 11.36 -10.01
CA ASP A 62 -12.43 11.80 -9.53
C ASP A 62 -13.19 10.66 -8.82
N THR A 63 -12.85 9.41 -9.16
CA THR A 63 -13.43 8.19 -8.57
C THR A 63 -12.36 7.21 -8.10
N TYR A 64 -11.20 7.71 -7.69
CA TYR A 64 -10.06 6.89 -7.29
C TYR A 64 -10.39 5.90 -6.17
N ILE A 65 -11.01 6.37 -5.09
CA ILE A 65 -11.25 5.55 -3.89
C ILE A 65 -12.28 4.46 -4.21
N GLU A 66 -13.36 4.80 -4.90
CA GLU A 66 -14.42 3.85 -5.28
C GLU A 66 -13.86 2.73 -6.15
N GLN A 67 -13.09 3.07 -7.18
CA GLN A 67 -12.48 2.09 -8.07
C GLN A 67 -11.43 1.23 -7.34
N LEU A 68 -10.57 1.85 -6.54
CA LEU A 68 -9.57 1.13 -5.76
C LEU A 68 -10.21 0.10 -4.81
N VAL A 69 -11.31 0.45 -4.16
CA VAL A 69 -12.05 -0.46 -3.27
C VAL A 69 -12.65 -1.61 -4.07
N MET A 70 -13.28 -1.34 -5.22
CA MET A 70 -13.86 -2.37 -6.09
C MET A 70 -12.79 -3.37 -6.60
N ASP A 71 -11.63 -2.86 -7.00
CA ASP A 71 -10.51 -3.71 -7.43
C ASP A 71 -10.01 -4.60 -6.30
N ALA A 72 -9.87 -4.05 -5.10
CA ALA A 72 -9.46 -4.81 -3.93
C ALA A 72 -10.47 -5.89 -3.53
N GLU A 73 -11.77 -5.58 -3.57
CA GLU A 73 -12.84 -6.55 -3.33
C GLU A 73 -12.82 -7.69 -4.35
N ALA A 74 -12.63 -7.36 -5.64
CA ALA A 74 -12.49 -8.34 -6.70
C ALA A 74 -11.27 -9.25 -6.49
N ALA A 75 -10.12 -8.70 -6.14
CA ALA A 75 -8.90 -9.44 -5.86
C ALA A 75 -9.07 -10.38 -4.65
N VAL A 76 -9.65 -9.90 -3.56
CA VAL A 76 -9.95 -10.71 -2.37
C VAL A 76 -10.92 -11.83 -2.70
N LYS A 77 -11.97 -11.53 -3.46
CA LYS A 77 -12.95 -12.51 -3.89
C LYS A 77 -12.32 -13.64 -4.70
N VAL A 78 -11.46 -13.33 -5.66
CA VAL A 78 -10.78 -14.35 -6.48
C VAL A 78 -10.00 -15.33 -5.61
N THR A 79 -9.22 -14.86 -4.63
CA THR A 79 -8.45 -15.76 -3.76
C THR A 79 -9.32 -16.64 -2.88
N THR A 80 -10.45 -16.12 -2.44
CA THR A 80 -11.42 -16.87 -1.61
C THR A 80 -12.16 -17.92 -2.46
N ASP A 81 -12.60 -17.57 -3.66
CA ASP A 81 -13.28 -18.49 -4.58
C ASP A 81 -12.36 -19.64 -5.03
N MET A 82 -11.06 -19.36 -5.17
CA MET A 82 -10.04 -20.38 -5.46
C MET A 82 -9.75 -21.31 -4.25
N GLY A 83 -10.28 -20.99 -3.08
CA GLY A 83 -10.03 -21.75 -1.84
C GLY A 83 -8.62 -21.62 -1.29
N VAL A 84 -7.83 -20.64 -1.75
CA VAL A 84 -6.45 -20.38 -1.28
C VAL A 84 -6.37 -19.22 -0.30
N GLY A 85 -7.40 -18.38 -0.25
CA GLY A 85 -7.51 -17.22 0.64
C GLY A 85 -8.47 -17.44 1.80
N ASP A 86 -8.01 -17.18 3.00
CA ASP A 86 -8.87 -17.04 4.18
C ASP A 86 -9.14 -15.54 4.37
N PRO A 87 -10.40 -15.07 4.27
CA PRO A 87 -10.74 -13.66 4.37
C PRO A 87 -10.34 -13.04 5.73
N GLU A 88 -10.20 -13.87 6.77
CA GLU A 88 -9.74 -13.42 8.08
C GLU A 88 -8.21 -13.32 8.18
N ARG A 89 -7.47 -13.66 7.12
CA ARG A 89 -6.00 -13.68 7.11
C ARG A 89 -5.42 -13.15 5.81
N ILE A 90 -5.87 -11.96 5.40
CA ILE A 90 -5.37 -11.25 4.21
C ILE A 90 -4.61 -9.99 4.64
N GLY A 91 -3.38 -9.85 4.16
CA GLY A 91 -2.58 -8.63 4.24
C GLY A 91 -2.46 -7.96 2.88
N VAL A 92 -2.18 -6.67 2.88
CA VAL A 92 -1.92 -5.87 1.68
C VAL A 92 -0.62 -5.12 1.83
N GLY A 93 0.08 -4.88 0.73
CA GLY A 93 1.30 -4.07 0.78
C GLY A 93 1.66 -3.47 -0.56
N GLY A 94 2.59 -2.54 -0.50
CA GLY A 94 3.13 -1.88 -1.66
C GLY A 94 4.25 -0.90 -1.31
N HIS A 95 4.92 -0.44 -2.35
CA HIS A 95 5.97 0.56 -2.29
C HIS A 95 5.53 1.81 -3.04
N SER A 96 5.92 3.00 -2.57
CA SER A 96 5.64 4.27 -3.22
C SER A 96 4.13 4.48 -3.39
N TYR A 97 3.61 4.53 -4.60
CA TYR A 97 2.18 4.64 -4.87
C TYR A 97 1.38 3.39 -4.40
N GLY A 98 2.03 2.22 -4.36
CA GLY A 98 1.46 1.03 -3.72
C GLY A 98 1.34 1.17 -2.19
N ALA A 99 2.25 1.89 -1.54
CA ALA A 99 2.13 2.21 -0.12
C ALA A 99 0.99 3.21 0.15
N PHE A 100 0.83 4.19 -0.73
CA PHE A 100 -0.32 5.09 -0.73
C PHE A 100 -1.65 4.33 -0.88
N MET A 101 -1.73 3.42 -1.84
CA MET A 101 -2.85 2.47 -1.99
C MET A 101 -3.11 1.71 -0.68
N THR A 102 -2.07 1.14 -0.07
CA THR A 102 -2.19 0.39 1.19
C THR A 102 -2.82 1.23 2.30
N GLY A 103 -2.38 2.48 2.46
CA GLY A 103 -2.97 3.43 3.40
C GLY A 103 -4.45 3.67 3.13
N ASN A 104 -4.82 3.90 1.86
CA ASN A 104 -6.22 4.11 1.46
C ASN A 104 -7.09 2.87 1.69
N LEU A 105 -6.62 1.69 1.33
CA LEU A 105 -7.39 0.45 1.53
C LEU A 105 -7.66 0.18 3.01
N LEU A 106 -6.70 0.44 3.89
CA LEU A 106 -6.90 0.26 5.33
C LEU A 106 -7.79 1.35 5.97
N THR A 107 -7.88 2.53 5.38
CA THR A 107 -8.75 3.60 5.90
C THR A 107 -10.16 3.56 5.33
N HIS A 108 -10.38 2.91 4.18
CA HIS A 108 -11.68 2.88 3.50
C HIS A 108 -12.34 1.51 3.47
N THR A 109 -11.64 0.43 3.88
CA THR A 109 -12.19 -0.94 3.88
C THR A 109 -11.86 -1.69 5.17
N LYS A 110 -12.46 -2.87 5.33
CA LYS A 110 -12.13 -3.85 6.39
C LYS A 110 -11.63 -5.17 5.81
N LEU A 111 -11.23 -5.17 4.53
CA LEU A 111 -10.81 -6.37 3.79
C LEU A 111 -9.49 -6.96 4.33
N PHE A 112 -8.63 -6.11 4.88
CA PHE A 112 -7.27 -6.49 5.23
C PHE A 112 -7.01 -6.44 6.73
N LYS A 113 -6.33 -7.45 7.27
CA LYS A 113 -5.94 -7.51 8.69
C LYS A 113 -4.68 -6.73 8.99
N ALA A 114 -3.80 -6.59 8.00
CA ALA A 114 -2.59 -5.76 8.12
C ALA A 114 -2.16 -5.18 6.78
N GLY A 115 -1.43 -4.08 6.85
CA GLY A 115 -0.75 -3.46 5.71
C GLY A 115 0.74 -3.26 5.94
N ILE A 116 1.49 -3.32 4.83
CA ILE A 116 2.90 -2.95 4.75
C ILE A 116 3.02 -1.82 3.72
N ALA A 117 3.40 -0.64 4.17
CA ALA A 117 3.46 0.55 3.34
C ALA A 117 4.89 1.14 3.34
N ARG A 118 5.61 0.97 2.22
CA ARG A 118 7.01 1.39 2.06
C ARG A 118 7.10 2.69 1.29
N SER A 119 7.72 3.72 1.87
CA SER A 119 8.03 5.02 1.23
C SER A 119 6.83 5.63 0.49
N GLY A 120 5.69 5.71 1.16
CA GLY A 120 4.44 6.23 0.57
C GLY A 120 4.22 7.72 0.80
N ALA A 121 3.21 8.25 0.10
CA ALA A 121 2.69 9.60 0.32
C ALA A 121 1.24 9.48 0.84
N TYR A 122 0.97 10.00 2.02
CA TYR A 122 -0.31 9.77 2.69
C TYR A 122 -1.16 11.03 2.83
N ASN A 123 -0.58 12.18 2.51
CA ASN A 123 -1.29 13.45 2.44
C ASN A 123 -0.95 14.18 1.14
N ARG A 124 -1.89 14.18 0.20
CA ARG A 124 -1.70 14.76 -1.13
C ARG A 124 -1.67 16.29 -1.13
N THR A 125 -2.14 16.91 -0.06
CA THR A 125 -2.00 18.38 0.06
C THR A 125 -0.54 18.81 0.19
N LEU A 126 0.38 17.89 0.50
CA LEU A 126 1.83 18.13 0.48
C LEU A 126 2.47 17.96 -0.91
N THR A 127 1.69 17.57 -1.92
CA THR A 127 2.09 17.52 -3.34
C THR A 127 1.12 18.34 -4.18
N PRO A 128 0.98 19.66 -3.93
CA PRO A 128 -0.18 20.45 -4.38
C PRO A 128 -0.18 20.79 -5.89
N PHE A 129 0.86 20.44 -6.63
CA PHE A 129 0.99 20.70 -8.06
C PHE A 129 0.95 19.42 -8.90
N GLY A 130 0.16 18.43 -8.47
CA GLY A 130 -0.02 17.18 -9.17
C GLY A 130 0.78 16.01 -8.57
N PHE A 131 0.36 14.81 -8.92
CA PHE A 131 1.01 13.54 -8.55
C PHE A 131 0.51 12.42 -9.47
N GLN A 132 1.39 11.52 -9.87
CA GLN A 132 1.06 10.43 -10.80
C GLN A 132 0.37 11.00 -12.07
N ALA A 133 -0.84 10.54 -12.39
CA ALA A 133 -1.63 11.04 -13.50
C ALA A 133 -2.47 12.30 -13.16
N GLU A 134 -2.50 12.75 -11.90
CA GLU A 134 -3.20 13.98 -11.51
C GLU A 134 -2.40 15.20 -11.96
N THR A 135 -2.98 15.99 -12.84
CA THR A 135 -2.37 17.21 -13.41
C THR A 135 -2.97 18.49 -12.86
N ARG A 136 -4.15 18.42 -12.24
CA ARG A 136 -4.79 19.57 -11.59
C ARG A 136 -4.05 19.87 -10.29
N THR A 137 -3.94 21.14 -9.96
CA THR A 137 -3.38 21.58 -8.67
C THR A 137 -4.38 21.36 -7.55
N PHE A 138 -3.89 21.39 -6.31
CA PHE A 138 -4.74 21.31 -5.11
C PHE A 138 -5.87 22.37 -5.13
N TRP A 139 -5.58 23.58 -5.59
CA TRP A 139 -6.55 24.68 -5.61
C TRP A 139 -7.61 24.54 -6.72
N GLU A 140 -7.32 23.76 -7.77
CA GLU A 140 -8.27 23.45 -8.85
C GLU A 140 -9.19 22.28 -8.49
N SER A 141 -8.72 21.31 -7.68
CA SER A 141 -9.48 20.11 -7.29
C SER A 141 -9.22 19.69 -5.83
N PRO A 142 -9.50 20.56 -4.86
CA PRO A 142 -9.18 20.28 -3.45
C PRO A 142 -9.91 19.04 -2.89
N GLU A 143 -11.09 18.73 -3.42
CA GLU A 143 -11.88 17.55 -3.05
C GLU A 143 -11.15 16.26 -3.43
N VAL A 144 -10.52 16.17 -4.61
CA VAL A 144 -9.76 15.02 -5.08
C VAL A 144 -8.53 14.79 -4.18
N TYR A 145 -7.78 15.84 -3.90
CA TYR A 145 -6.61 15.78 -3.04
C TYR A 145 -6.95 15.32 -1.62
N ASN A 146 -8.05 15.82 -1.07
CA ASN A 146 -8.51 15.42 0.27
C ASN A 146 -9.04 13.98 0.27
N ALA A 147 -9.90 13.61 -0.69
CA ALA A 147 -10.47 12.28 -0.81
C ALA A 147 -9.38 11.21 -0.95
N MET A 148 -8.37 11.47 -1.76
CA MET A 148 -7.25 10.54 -1.99
C MET A 148 -6.26 10.48 -0.82
N SER A 149 -6.33 11.36 0.18
CA SER A 149 -5.36 11.39 1.29
C SER A 149 -5.78 10.49 2.44
N PRO A 150 -5.19 9.30 2.66
CA PRO A 150 -5.53 8.44 3.80
C PRO A 150 -5.26 9.12 5.14
N PHE A 151 -4.42 10.15 5.19
CA PHE A 151 -4.23 10.99 6.37
C PHE A 151 -5.53 11.62 6.88
N MET A 152 -6.42 12.05 5.98
CA MET A 152 -7.71 12.65 6.32
C MET A 152 -8.68 11.64 6.96
N TYR A 153 -8.42 10.36 6.78
CA TYR A 153 -9.23 9.23 7.28
C TYR A 153 -8.47 8.39 8.32
N ALA A 154 -7.45 8.95 8.96
CA ALA A 154 -6.63 8.24 9.94
C ALA A 154 -7.42 7.65 11.11
N ASN A 155 -8.53 8.29 11.49
CA ASN A 155 -9.47 7.82 12.51
C ASN A 155 -10.28 6.59 12.11
N GLN A 156 -10.25 6.21 10.83
CA GLN A 156 -10.99 5.08 10.27
C GLN A 156 -10.11 3.87 9.98
N LEU A 157 -8.78 3.95 10.27
CA LEU A 157 -7.87 2.85 9.99
C LEU A 157 -8.37 1.54 10.60
N SER A 158 -8.54 0.53 9.75
CA SER A 158 -8.85 -0.84 10.14
C SER A 158 -7.61 -1.73 10.02
N GLY A 159 -7.46 -2.70 10.93
CA GLY A 159 -6.29 -3.58 10.94
C GLY A 159 -5.02 -2.91 11.51
N ALA A 160 -3.87 -3.45 11.13
CA ALA A 160 -2.57 -3.02 11.62
C ALA A 160 -1.71 -2.48 10.46
N LEU A 161 -1.00 -1.37 10.64
CA LEU A 161 -0.19 -0.76 9.58
C LEU A 161 1.29 -0.65 9.96
N LEU A 162 2.15 -1.28 9.15
CA LEU A 162 3.60 -1.09 9.17
C LEU A 162 3.98 -0.02 8.13
N LEU A 163 4.47 1.11 8.61
CA LEU A 163 5.07 2.16 7.80
C LEU A 163 6.59 1.96 7.79
N VAL A 164 7.19 1.90 6.62
CA VAL A 164 8.65 1.88 6.45
C VAL A 164 9.06 3.01 5.53
N HIS A 165 10.12 3.75 5.86
CA HIS A 165 10.58 4.87 5.06
C HIS A 165 12.10 5.00 5.08
N GLY A 166 12.69 5.28 3.93
CA GLY A 166 14.10 5.66 3.86
C GLY A 166 14.33 7.06 4.44
N GLU A 167 15.28 7.19 5.34
CA GLU A 167 15.58 8.47 6.02
C GLU A 167 15.89 9.61 5.04
N LEU A 168 16.57 9.29 3.94
CA LEU A 168 16.98 10.24 2.92
C LEU A 168 16.11 10.15 1.63
N ASP A 169 14.88 9.69 1.75
CA ASP A 169 13.97 9.67 0.61
C ASP A 169 13.76 11.08 0.06
N ASN A 170 14.26 11.30 -1.14
CA ASN A 170 14.25 12.59 -1.85
C ASN A 170 13.29 12.62 -3.04
N ASN A 171 12.44 11.61 -3.19
CA ASN A 171 11.37 11.62 -4.17
C ASN A 171 10.34 12.67 -3.76
N THR A 172 10.06 13.62 -4.64
CA THR A 172 9.27 14.81 -4.34
C THR A 172 7.86 14.53 -3.80
N GLY A 173 7.28 13.39 -4.13
CA GLY A 173 5.95 12.97 -3.64
C GLY A 173 5.98 12.29 -2.29
N THR A 174 7.13 11.72 -1.88
CA THR A 174 7.23 10.76 -0.78
C THR A 174 8.29 11.13 0.27
N PHE A 175 8.56 12.40 0.49
CA PHE A 175 9.45 12.80 1.58
C PHE A 175 9.06 12.15 2.92
N PRO A 176 10.01 11.81 3.81
CA PRO A 176 9.75 11.12 5.08
C PRO A 176 8.67 11.74 5.96
N ILE A 177 8.47 13.06 5.84
CA ILE A 177 7.41 13.81 6.53
C ILE A 177 6.01 13.20 6.29
N GLN A 178 5.78 12.56 5.14
CA GLN A 178 4.53 11.89 4.81
C GLN A 178 4.23 10.76 5.83
N SER A 179 5.20 9.87 6.05
CA SER A 179 5.06 8.78 7.02
C SER A 179 5.02 9.28 8.45
N GLU A 180 5.85 10.27 8.80
CA GLU A 180 5.89 10.86 10.15
C GLU A 180 4.53 11.42 10.55
N ARG A 181 3.91 12.23 9.69
CA ARG A 181 2.63 12.87 10.01
C ARG A 181 1.49 11.86 10.03
N PHE A 182 1.49 10.90 9.11
CA PHE A 182 0.48 9.84 9.12
C PHE A 182 0.61 8.97 10.38
N TYR A 183 1.84 8.57 10.75
CA TYR A 183 2.10 7.84 11.99
C TYR A 183 1.58 8.60 13.23
N GLN A 184 1.85 9.90 13.34
CA GLN A 184 1.37 10.70 14.47
C GLN A 184 -0.15 10.77 14.54
N ALA A 185 -0.82 10.94 13.41
CA ALA A 185 -2.28 10.92 13.33
C ALA A 185 -2.85 9.57 13.80
N LEU A 186 -2.31 8.46 13.27
CA LEU A 186 -2.71 7.10 13.64
C LEU A 186 -2.48 6.81 15.13
N LYS A 187 -1.34 7.24 15.69
CA LYS A 187 -1.04 7.13 17.12
C LYS A 187 -2.04 7.90 17.96
N GLY A 188 -2.40 9.12 17.54
CA GLY A 188 -3.41 9.94 18.22
C GLY A 188 -4.75 9.24 18.29
N HIS A 189 -5.13 8.48 17.26
CA HIS A 189 -6.36 7.68 17.22
C HIS A 189 -6.21 6.27 17.82
N LYS A 190 -5.07 5.96 18.46
CA LYS A 190 -4.78 4.66 19.10
C LYS A 190 -4.82 3.47 18.11
N ALA A 191 -4.56 3.73 16.83
CA ALA A 191 -4.46 2.68 15.83
C ALA A 191 -3.26 1.76 16.09
N THR A 192 -3.34 0.52 15.63
CA THR A 192 -2.20 -0.41 15.63
C THR A 192 -1.27 -0.04 14.49
N VAL A 193 -0.21 0.68 14.82
CA VAL A 193 0.75 1.18 13.83
C VAL A 193 2.18 1.10 14.35
N ARG A 194 3.10 0.74 13.45
CA ARG A 194 4.55 0.81 13.66
C ARG A 194 5.19 1.64 12.54
N TYR A 195 6.15 2.45 12.89
CA TYR A 195 6.94 3.24 11.94
C TYR A 195 8.43 2.88 12.06
N VAL A 196 9.02 2.46 10.96
CA VAL A 196 10.43 2.07 10.82
C VAL A 196 11.10 3.04 9.86
N VAL A 197 12.17 3.67 10.31
CA VAL A 197 13.04 4.51 9.49
C VAL A 197 14.29 3.71 9.15
N LEU A 198 14.62 3.63 7.85
CA LEU A 198 15.83 2.98 7.37
C LEU A 198 16.93 4.02 7.20
N PRO A 199 17.99 4.00 8.04
CA PRO A 199 19.03 5.02 8.02
C PRO A 199 19.73 5.11 6.67
N LEU A 200 19.94 6.34 6.19
CA LEU A 200 20.68 6.67 4.97
C LEU A 200 20.08 6.09 3.68
N GLU A 201 18.89 5.49 3.72
CA GLU A 201 18.22 5.00 2.53
C GLU A 201 17.42 6.09 1.84
N SER A 202 17.44 6.04 0.52
CA SER A 202 16.63 6.89 -0.37
C SER A 202 15.25 6.25 -0.60
N HIS A 203 14.59 6.60 -1.72
CA HIS A 203 13.31 6.03 -2.11
C HIS A 203 13.37 4.51 -2.37
N SER A 204 14.50 4.02 -2.85
CA SER A 204 14.81 2.59 -3.00
C SER A 204 15.90 2.19 -2.02
N TYR A 205 15.69 1.08 -1.32
CA TYR A 205 16.60 0.61 -0.28
C TYR A 205 17.71 -0.25 -0.89
N SER A 206 18.94 -0.10 -0.41
CA SER A 206 20.11 -0.76 -0.99
C SER A 206 21.07 -1.35 0.02
N ALA A 207 21.18 -0.79 1.22
CA ALA A 207 22.09 -1.32 2.23
C ALA A 207 21.60 -2.67 2.76
N LYS A 208 22.48 -3.65 2.79
CA LYS A 208 22.18 -5.01 3.22
C LYS A 208 21.56 -5.07 4.60
N GLU A 209 22.08 -4.30 5.52
CA GLU A 209 21.61 -4.24 6.91
C GLU A 209 20.18 -3.72 7.00
N ASN A 210 19.87 -2.68 6.23
CA ASN A 210 18.51 -2.12 6.16
C ASN A 210 17.53 -3.08 5.49
N ILE A 211 17.97 -3.78 4.43
CA ILE A 211 17.15 -4.79 3.76
C ILE A 211 16.84 -5.96 4.72
N LEU A 212 17.83 -6.44 5.46
CA LEU A 212 17.61 -7.52 6.43
C LEU A 212 16.69 -7.07 7.57
N HIS A 213 16.84 -5.83 8.04
CA HIS A 213 15.95 -5.25 9.05
C HIS A 213 14.53 -5.08 8.51
N LEU A 214 14.37 -4.59 7.29
CA LEU A 214 13.08 -4.52 6.60
C LEU A 214 12.38 -5.88 6.57
N LEU A 215 13.06 -6.91 6.09
CA LEU A 215 12.50 -8.26 6.00
C LEU A 215 12.10 -8.81 7.37
N TYR A 216 12.91 -8.54 8.41
CA TYR A 216 12.57 -8.93 9.78
C TYR A 216 11.29 -8.24 10.29
N GLU A 217 11.17 -6.93 10.09
CA GLU A 217 10.00 -6.16 10.52
C GLU A 217 8.73 -6.62 9.80
N GLU A 218 8.83 -6.90 8.52
CA GLU A 218 7.71 -7.38 7.72
C GLU A 218 7.29 -8.81 8.10
N ASP A 219 8.26 -9.71 8.31
CA ASP A 219 7.98 -11.08 8.76
C ASP A 219 7.25 -11.07 10.11
N ALA A 220 7.78 -10.31 11.07
CA ALA A 220 7.17 -10.19 12.40
C ALA A 220 5.75 -9.59 12.31
N TRP A 221 5.56 -8.58 11.45
CA TRP A 221 4.27 -7.93 11.24
C TRP A 221 3.23 -8.87 10.63
N LEU A 222 3.61 -9.56 9.56
CA LEU A 222 2.74 -10.52 8.88
C LEU A 222 2.42 -11.73 9.76
N GLU A 223 3.41 -12.26 10.50
CA GLU A 223 3.20 -13.37 11.42
C GLU A 223 2.18 -13.00 12.50
N GLN A 224 2.31 -11.80 13.08
CA GLN A 224 1.45 -11.35 14.17
C GLN A 224 0.03 -11.01 13.69
N TYR A 225 -0.10 -10.21 12.63
CA TYR A 225 -1.36 -9.59 12.28
C TYR A 225 -2.10 -10.23 11.10
N VAL A 226 -1.44 -11.09 10.33
CA VAL A 226 -2.07 -11.82 9.23
C VAL A 226 -2.17 -13.30 9.56
N LYS A 227 -1.05 -13.98 9.77
CA LYS A 227 -1.04 -15.44 9.96
C LYS A 227 -1.68 -15.86 11.27
N ASN A 228 -1.47 -15.11 12.33
CA ASN A 228 -2.04 -15.33 13.65
C ASN A 228 -3.17 -14.34 13.99
N ALA A 229 -3.81 -13.72 12.99
CA ALA A 229 -4.95 -12.86 13.22
C ALA A 229 -6.01 -13.57 14.07
N GLY A 230 -6.52 -12.87 15.09
CA GLY A 230 -7.52 -13.41 16.03
C GLY A 230 -7.00 -14.38 17.10
N LYS A 231 -5.73 -14.81 17.03
CA LYS A 231 -5.13 -15.58 18.12
C LYS A 231 -4.55 -14.61 19.16
N GLN A 232 -4.95 -14.75 20.44
CA GLN A 232 -4.28 -14.03 21.53
C GLN A 232 -2.83 -14.51 21.62
N THR A 233 -1.91 -13.79 21.03
CA THR A 233 -0.48 -13.99 21.24
C THR A 233 -0.10 -13.30 22.54
N SER A 234 0.17 -14.06 23.59
CA SER A 234 0.87 -13.56 24.75
C SER A 234 2.29 -13.18 24.32
N ILE A 235 2.49 -11.92 23.95
CA ILE A 235 3.83 -11.42 23.59
C ILE A 235 4.64 -11.39 24.87
N LYS A 236 5.60 -12.30 25.02
CA LYS A 236 6.71 -12.07 25.92
C LYS A 236 7.52 -10.90 25.37
N ARG A 237 7.36 -9.73 25.99
CA ARG A 237 8.27 -8.59 25.75
C ARG A 237 9.63 -8.99 26.29
N PHE A 238 10.62 -9.02 25.41
CA PHE A 238 12.04 -9.04 25.79
C PHE A 238 12.53 -7.60 25.92
#